data_b4231462fad387f481036942791558e7
#
_entry.id   b4231462fad387f481036942791558e7
#
_cell.length_a   1.000
_cell.length_b   1.000
_cell.length_c   1.000
_cell.angle_alpha   90.00
_cell.angle_beta   90.00
_cell.angle_gamma   90.00
#
_symmetry.space_group_name_H-M   'P 1'
#
loop_
_entity.id
_entity.type
_entity.pdbx_description
1 polymer ?
#
loop_
_entity_poly.entity_id
_entity_poly.type
_entity_poly.pdbx_seq_one_letter_code
_entity_poly.pdbx_strand_id
1 'polypeptide(L)'
;MPHKWVPKVYDKSSSAQKIWAEEVISKIKIKGDERVLDIGCGDGKITAHIASLLPQGSVLGIDSSAEMVRFAQSRFPFSSWPNLSFRYADARDLHLSEEFDLIVSFAALHWVLDHRPVLVGIKRSLKPGGRLFAQFGGRGNAGEFFNIVEKLIQDEAWAPYFWDFAFPYGFFSAEEYREWLGQAGLKAERVELIEKDMVQPDRQSLASWMESTWLPYLERLPKELRSRFICQTVEGYISAHPPDGDGRIHVRMIRLEVVAEKP
;
A
#
# COMPACT_ATOMS: atom_id res chain seq x y z
N MET A 1 15.41 2.13 8.66
CA MET A 1 15.47 0.67 8.38
C MET A 1 14.11 0.26 7.83
N PRO A 2 14.00 -0.74 6.95
CA PRO A 2 12.69 -1.22 6.52
C PRO A 2 11.93 -1.79 7.71
N HIS A 3 10.61 -1.53 7.77
CA HIS A 3 9.75 -2.05 8.82
C HIS A 3 9.70 -3.57 8.80
N LYS A 4 9.62 -4.18 9.99
CA LYS A 4 9.59 -5.64 10.11
C LYS A 4 8.16 -6.16 9.96
N TRP A 5 7.79 -6.45 8.73
CA TRP A 5 6.49 -7.02 8.40
C TRP A 5 6.35 -8.45 8.93
N VAL A 6 5.14 -8.77 9.44
CA VAL A 6 4.76 -10.13 9.84
C VAL A 6 3.69 -10.64 8.88
N PRO A 7 4.07 -11.44 7.83
CA PRO A 7 3.17 -11.78 6.73
C PRO A 7 1.84 -12.41 7.17
N LYS A 8 1.85 -13.29 8.17
CA LYS A 8 0.65 -13.95 8.69
C LYS A 8 -0.35 -13.00 9.36
N VAL A 9 0.13 -11.91 9.97
CA VAL A 9 -0.72 -10.89 10.60
C VAL A 9 -1.31 -10.01 9.51
N TYR A 10 -0.48 -9.58 8.56
CA TYR A 10 -0.91 -8.79 7.41
C TYR A 10 -1.96 -9.51 6.56
N ASP A 11 -1.79 -10.81 6.31
CA ASP A 11 -2.72 -11.65 5.54
C ASP A 11 -4.17 -11.58 6.08
N LYS A 12 -4.33 -11.51 7.39
CA LYS A 12 -5.65 -11.46 8.04
C LYS A 12 -6.29 -10.06 8.03
N SER A 13 -5.49 -8.99 8.00
CA SER A 13 -5.94 -7.61 8.15
C SER A 13 -6.00 -6.81 6.84
N SER A 14 -5.61 -7.43 5.70
CA SER A 14 -5.51 -6.77 4.39
C SER A 14 -6.73 -6.96 3.49
N SER A 15 -7.90 -7.29 4.04
CA SER A 15 -9.12 -7.54 3.25
C SER A 15 -9.59 -6.31 2.46
N ALA A 16 -9.62 -5.14 3.08
CA ALA A 16 -10.01 -3.88 2.42
C ALA A 16 -9.06 -3.53 1.27
N GLN A 17 -7.76 -3.66 1.49
CA GLN A 17 -6.74 -3.40 0.45
C GLN A 17 -6.92 -4.34 -0.74
N LYS A 18 -7.25 -5.60 -0.50
CA LYS A 18 -7.52 -6.59 -1.56
C LYS A 18 -8.76 -6.19 -2.37
N ILE A 19 -9.88 -5.87 -1.73
CA ILE A 19 -11.11 -5.44 -2.40
C ILE A 19 -10.86 -4.22 -3.28
N TRP A 20 -10.15 -3.21 -2.76
CA TRP A 20 -9.84 -2.00 -3.51
C TRP A 20 -8.87 -2.24 -4.67
N ALA A 21 -7.90 -3.15 -4.51
CA ALA A 21 -7.02 -3.55 -5.60
C ALA A 21 -7.79 -4.27 -6.71
N GLU A 22 -8.67 -5.22 -6.36
CA GLU A 22 -9.52 -5.94 -7.31
C GLU A 22 -10.46 -4.99 -8.08
N GLU A 23 -10.99 -3.96 -7.41
CA GLU A 23 -11.78 -2.89 -8.07
C GLU A 23 -10.95 -2.16 -9.13
N VAL A 24 -9.69 -1.80 -8.84
CA VAL A 24 -8.82 -1.14 -9.83
C VAL A 24 -8.44 -2.11 -10.94
N ILE A 25 -8.10 -3.36 -10.62
CA ILE A 25 -7.75 -4.38 -11.61
C ILE A 25 -8.90 -4.61 -12.58
N SER A 26 -10.16 -4.61 -12.10
CA SER A 26 -11.34 -4.77 -12.99
C SER A 26 -11.50 -3.66 -14.03
N LYS A 27 -10.88 -2.50 -13.79
CA LYS A 27 -10.85 -1.36 -14.74
C LYS A 27 -9.71 -1.46 -15.75
N ILE A 28 -8.75 -2.37 -15.55
CA ILE A 28 -7.62 -2.57 -16.46
C ILE A 28 -8.04 -3.51 -17.58
N LYS A 29 -7.88 -3.06 -18.82
CA LYS A 29 -8.06 -3.95 -19.99
C LYS A 29 -6.82 -4.83 -20.14
N ILE A 30 -6.84 -5.99 -19.51
CA ILE A 30 -5.81 -7.04 -19.62
C ILE A 30 -6.11 -7.89 -20.86
N LYS A 31 -5.11 -8.10 -21.73
CA LYS A 31 -5.22 -8.90 -22.96
C LYS A 31 -4.87 -10.37 -22.72
N GLY A 32 -4.04 -10.64 -21.70
CA GLY A 32 -3.63 -11.99 -21.30
C GLY A 32 -2.22 -12.38 -21.71
N ASP A 33 -1.51 -11.53 -22.44
CA ASP A 33 -0.14 -11.74 -22.93
C ASP A 33 0.88 -10.72 -22.37
N GLU A 34 0.43 -9.80 -21.50
CA GLU A 34 1.27 -8.77 -20.96
C GLU A 34 2.37 -9.31 -20.03
N ARG A 35 3.51 -8.65 -20.02
CA ARG A 35 4.50 -8.73 -18.96
C ARG A 35 4.23 -7.66 -17.92
N VAL A 36 3.88 -8.06 -16.71
CA VAL A 36 3.44 -7.17 -15.63
C VAL A 36 4.49 -7.09 -14.52
N LEU A 37 4.72 -5.88 -13.98
CA LEU A 37 5.45 -5.65 -12.74
C LEU A 37 4.47 -5.20 -11.64
N ASP A 38 4.47 -5.90 -10.50
CA ASP A 38 3.73 -5.51 -9.30
C ASP A 38 4.70 -4.95 -8.24
N ILE A 39 4.63 -3.65 -7.98
CA ILE A 39 5.50 -2.94 -7.03
C ILE A 39 4.87 -2.92 -5.65
N GLY A 40 5.56 -3.53 -4.66
CA GLY A 40 5.05 -3.73 -3.32
C GLY A 40 4.08 -4.89 -3.25
N CYS A 41 4.45 -6.03 -3.82
CA CYS A 41 3.61 -7.22 -3.97
C CYS A 41 3.19 -7.87 -2.63
N GLY A 42 3.85 -7.53 -1.52
CA GLY A 42 3.55 -8.04 -0.19
C GLY A 42 3.50 -9.57 -0.13
N ASP A 43 2.38 -10.13 0.33
CA ASP A 43 2.14 -11.56 0.47
C ASP A 43 1.84 -12.30 -0.86
N GLY A 44 1.82 -11.58 -1.97
CA GLY A 44 1.67 -12.12 -3.33
C GLY A 44 0.24 -12.42 -3.78
N LYS A 45 -0.80 -12.20 -2.96
CA LYS A 45 -2.20 -12.53 -3.33
C LYS A 45 -2.68 -11.79 -4.57
N ILE A 46 -2.45 -10.47 -4.62
CA ILE A 46 -2.85 -9.63 -5.75
C ILE A 46 -2.02 -9.96 -6.97
N THR A 47 -0.71 -10.17 -6.78
CA THR A 47 0.20 -10.60 -7.85
C THR A 47 -0.26 -11.92 -8.48
N ALA A 48 -0.65 -12.91 -7.66
CA ALA A 48 -1.17 -14.18 -8.12
C ALA A 48 -2.53 -14.05 -8.83
N HIS A 49 -3.40 -13.15 -8.33
CA HIS A 49 -4.66 -12.84 -9.01
C HIS A 49 -4.38 -12.28 -10.42
N ILE A 50 -3.45 -11.33 -10.55
CA ILE A 50 -3.06 -10.81 -11.87
C ILE A 50 -2.48 -11.91 -12.75
N ALA A 51 -1.61 -12.78 -12.21
CA ALA A 51 -1.04 -13.92 -12.96
C ALA A 51 -2.12 -14.86 -13.51
N SER A 52 -3.23 -15.06 -12.79
CA SER A 52 -4.35 -15.88 -13.28
C SER A 52 -5.10 -15.26 -14.47
N LEU A 53 -4.95 -13.96 -14.70
CA LEU A 53 -5.52 -13.24 -15.84
C LEU A 53 -4.59 -13.24 -17.09
N LEU A 54 -3.40 -13.80 -16.96
CA LEU A 54 -2.33 -13.73 -17.96
C LEU A 54 -1.92 -15.15 -18.45
N PRO A 55 -2.77 -15.86 -19.20
CA PRO A 55 -2.46 -17.23 -19.65
C PRO A 55 -1.25 -17.32 -20.59
N GLN A 56 -0.87 -16.25 -21.27
CA GLN A 56 0.29 -16.16 -22.18
C GLN A 56 1.30 -15.09 -21.73
N GLY A 57 1.02 -14.36 -20.65
CA GLY A 57 1.85 -13.32 -20.07
C GLY A 57 2.62 -13.79 -18.84
N SER A 58 3.16 -12.84 -18.11
CA SER A 58 3.88 -13.13 -16.86
C SER A 58 3.83 -11.97 -15.88
N VAL A 59 3.98 -12.27 -14.57
CA VAL A 59 4.06 -11.27 -13.52
C VAL A 59 5.35 -11.42 -12.73
N LEU A 60 6.04 -10.29 -12.51
CA LEU A 60 7.09 -10.15 -11.52
C LEU A 60 6.57 -9.30 -10.37
N GLY A 61 6.43 -9.88 -9.17
CA GLY A 61 6.21 -9.13 -7.94
C GLY A 61 7.52 -8.71 -7.30
N ILE A 62 7.62 -7.45 -6.88
CA ILE A 62 8.77 -6.97 -6.10
C ILE A 62 8.30 -6.37 -4.78
N ASP A 63 9.10 -6.58 -3.73
CA ASP A 63 8.88 -5.98 -2.42
C ASP A 63 10.21 -5.68 -1.72
N SER A 64 10.25 -4.63 -0.91
CA SER A 64 11.40 -4.24 -0.10
C SER A 64 11.53 -5.02 1.22
N SER A 65 10.58 -5.91 1.52
CA SER A 65 10.65 -6.86 2.64
C SER A 65 11.05 -8.25 2.14
N ALA A 66 12.23 -8.71 2.54
CA ALA A 66 12.69 -10.06 2.23
C ALA A 66 11.78 -11.15 2.84
N GLU A 67 11.14 -10.84 3.98
CA GLU A 67 10.17 -11.73 4.64
C GLU A 67 8.92 -11.90 3.79
N MET A 68 8.36 -10.80 3.25
CA MET A 68 7.21 -10.82 2.36
C MET A 68 7.51 -11.59 1.08
N VAL A 69 8.67 -11.34 0.46
CA VAL A 69 9.09 -12.05 -0.75
C VAL A 69 9.20 -13.55 -0.51
N ARG A 70 9.87 -13.99 0.59
CA ARG A 70 9.97 -15.42 0.93
C ARG A 70 8.60 -16.05 1.18
N PHE A 71 7.72 -15.31 1.85
CA PHE A 71 6.36 -15.78 2.11
C PHE A 71 5.57 -15.94 0.81
N ALA A 72 5.59 -14.95 -0.09
CA ALA A 72 4.95 -15.02 -1.39
C ALA A 72 5.48 -16.18 -2.25
N GLN A 73 6.80 -16.36 -2.31
CA GLN A 73 7.44 -17.49 -3.01
C GLN A 73 7.00 -18.85 -2.46
N SER A 74 6.88 -18.99 -1.13
CA SER A 74 6.43 -20.24 -0.52
C SER A 74 4.95 -20.52 -0.78
N ARG A 75 4.13 -19.48 -0.87
CA ARG A 75 2.69 -19.58 -1.09
C ARG A 75 2.32 -19.85 -2.55
N PHE A 76 3.10 -19.29 -3.46
CA PHE A 76 2.90 -19.38 -4.91
C PHE A 76 4.15 -19.93 -5.59
N PRO A 77 4.47 -21.23 -5.40
CA PRO A 77 5.67 -21.84 -5.95
C PRO A 77 5.62 -21.92 -7.48
N PHE A 78 6.76 -21.77 -8.13
CA PHE A 78 6.90 -21.82 -9.59
C PHE A 78 6.30 -23.07 -10.23
N SER A 79 6.35 -24.21 -9.53
CA SER A 79 5.75 -25.48 -10.01
C SER A 79 4.23 -25.39 -10.26
N SER A 80 3.53 -24.51 -9.53
CA SER A 80 2.08 -24.32 -9.68
C SER A 80 1.75 -22.99 -10.39
N TRP A 81 2.71 -22.06 -10.45
CA TRP A 81 2.56 -20.73 -11.01
C TRP A 81 3.74 -20.38 -11.93
N PRO A 82 3.86 -21.02 -13.10
CA PRO A 82 5.04 -20.86 -13.96
C PRO A 82 5.20 -19.48 -14.59
N ASN A 83 4.11 -18.68 -14.63
CA ASN A 83 4.09 -17.31 -15.11
C ASN A 83 4.21 -16.25 -14.00
N LEU A 84 4.52 -16.66 -12.74
CA LEU A 84 4.60 -15.78 -11.58
C LEU A 84 5.97 -15.93 -10.90
N SER A 85 6.59 -14.80 -10.59
CA SER A 85 7.85 -14.75 -9.84
C SER A 85 7.87 -13.60 -8.85
N PHE A 86 8.68 -13.73 -7.79
CA PHE A 86 8.85 -12.72 -6.76
C PHE A 86 10.32 -12.42 -6.51
N ARG A 87 10.66 -11.14 -6.31
CA ARG A 87 12.03 -10.70 -6.10
C ARG A 87 12.10 -9.59 -5.04
N TYR A 88 13.11 -9.65 -4.17
CA TYR A 88 13.47 -8.54 -3.31
C TYR A 88 13.99 -7.38 -4.14
N ALA A 89 13.36 -6.22 -4.06
CA ALA A 89 13.81 -4.99 -4.71
C ALA A 89 13.17 -3.77 -4.05
N ASP A 90 13.89 -2.65 -4.06
CA ASP A 90 13.37 -1.36 -3.61
C ASP A 90 12.78 -0.59 -4.80
N ALA A 91 11.56 -0.11 -4.65
CA ALA A 91 10.88 0.67 -5.69
C ALA A 91 11.63 1.97 -6.05
N ARG A 92 12.45 2.50 -5.13
CA ARG A 92 13.27 3.71 -5.34
C ARG A 92 14.50 3.47 -6.22
N ASP A 93 14.86 2.21 -6.45
CA ASP A 93 16.09 1.80 -7.15
C ASP A 93 15.80 0.68 -8.16
N LEU A 94 14.85 0.93 -9.07
CA LEU A 94 14.49 -0.02 -10.12
C LEU A 94 15.51 0.03 -11.26
N HIS A 95 16.21 -1.08 -11.51
CA HIS A 95 17.18 -1.23 -12.60
C HIS A 95 16.63 -2.11 -13.75
N LEU A 96 15.37 -1.87 -14.13
CA LEU A 96 14.67 -2.55 -15.23
C LEU A 96 14.51 -1.58 -16.41
N SER A 97 14.56 -2.06 -17.63
CA SER A 97 14.50 -1.21 -18.83
C SER A 97 13.61 -1.81 -19.90
N GLU A 98 12.52 -1.12 -20.21
CA GLU A 98 11.58 -1.45 -21.30
C GLU A 98 11.12 -2.92 -21.33
N GLU A 99 10.83 -3.45 -20.15
CA GLU A 99 10.47 -4.87 -19.99
C GLU A 99 8.97 -5.10 -19.85
N PHE A 100 8.21 -4.10 -19.35
CA PHE A 100 6.83 -4.32 -18.91
C PHE A 100 5.82 -3.55 -19.76
N ASP A 101 4.75 -4.23 -20.11
CA ASP A 101 3.58 -3.67 -20.78
C ASP A 101 2.68 -2.94 -19.77
N LEU A 102 2.70 -3.43 -18.52
CA LEU A 102 1.89 -2.92 -17.42
C LEU A 102 2.70 -2.92 -16.13
N ILE A 103 2.64 -1.83 -15.38
CA ILE A 103 3.13 -1.76 -14.00
C ILE A 103 1.94 -1.44 -13.10
N VAL A 104 1.83 -2.20 -12.01
CA VAL A 104 0.81 -1.98 -10.97
C VAL A 104 1.45 -1.76 -9.61
N SER A 105 0.75 -1.05 -8.71
CA SER A 105 1.13 -0.93 -7.30
C SER A 105 -0.10 -0.67 -6.45
N PHE A 106 -0.39 -1.55 -5.50
CA PHE A 106 -1.56 -1.44 -4.64
C PHE A 106 -1.18 -1.39 -3.17
N ALA A 107 -1.65 -0.36 -2.47
CA ALA A 107 -1.44 -0.13 -1.04
C ALA A 107 0.05 -0.18 -0.60
N ALA A 108 1.00 0.17 -1.48
CA ALA A 108 2.42 0.07 -1.23
C ALA A 108 3.16 1.43 -1.26
N LEU A 109 2.93 2.28 -2.25
CA LEU A 109 3.77 3.46 -2.46
C LEU A 109 3.70 4.48 -1.32
N HIS A 110 2.63 4.55 -0.56
CA HIS A 110 2.57 5.46 0.60
C HIS A 110 3.61 5.16 1.70
N TRP A 111 4.32 4.03 1.62
CA TRP A 111 5.48 3.74 2.48
C TRP A 111 6.78 4.42 2.01
N VAL A 112 6.75 5.06 0.86
CA VAL A 112 7.87 5.81 0.29
C VAL A 112 7.62 7.31 0.48
N LEU A 113 8.59 8.03 1.04
CA LEU A 113 8.45 9.48 1.30
C LEU A 113 8.79 10.35 0.08
N ASP A 114 9.59 9.85 -0.85
CA ASP A 114 9.89 10.52 -2.13
C ASP A 114 9.58 9.59 -3.30
N HIS A 115 8.51 9.88 -4.03
CA HIS A 115 8.06 9.06 -5.16
C HIS A 115 8.76 9.41 -6.48
N ARG A 116 9.51 10.50 -6.57
CA ARG A 116 10.17 10.93 -7.82
C ARG A 116 11.15 9.88 -8.36
N PRO A 117 12.05 9.28 -7.56
CA PRO A 117 12.89 8.18 -8.04
C PRO A 117 12.09 6.96 -8.49
N VAL A 118 10.98 6.66 -7.79
CA VAL A 118 10.07 5.55 -8.14
C VAL A 118 9.47 5.78 -9.52
N LEU A 119 8.94 6.98 -9.81
CA LEU A 119 8.33 7.32 -11.10
C LEU A 119 9.34 7.28 -12.24
N VAL A 120 10.58 7.74 -12.01
CA VAL A 120 11.67 7.61 -12.98
C VAL A 120 11.98 6.13 -13.27
N GLY A 121 12.04 5.30 -12.23
CA GLY A 121 12.24 3.86 -12.36
C GLY A 121 11.09 3.17 -13.11
N ILE A 122 9.85 3.55 -12.81
CA ILE A 122 8.63 3.07 -13.50
C ILE A 122 8.70 3.42 -14.99
N LYS A 123 8.96 4.70 -15.31
CA LYS A 123 9.08 5.16 -16.71
C LYS A 123 10.14 4.38 -17.48
N ARG A 124 11.30 4.14 -16.87
CA ARG A 124 12.37 3.36 -17.48
C ARG A 124 11.96 1.91 -17.72
N SER A 125 11.26 1.30 -16.75
CA SER A 125 10.86 -0.12 -16.80
C SER A 125 9.71 -0.41 -17.78
N LEU A 126 8.84 0.57 -18.04
CA LEU A 126 7.76 0.45 -19.02
C LEU A 126 8.31 0.43 -20.45
N LYS A 127 7.73 -0.40 -21.30
CA LYS A 127 7.85 -0.32 -22.76
C LYS A 127 7.18 0.97 -23.28
N PRO A 128 7.54 1.49 -24.48
CA PRO A 128 6.73 2.51 -25.16
C PRO A 128 5.26 2.06 -25.27
N GLY A 129 4.31 2.92 -24.91
CA GLY A 129 2.88 2.60 -24.82
C GLY A 129 2.49 1.76 -23.59
N GLY A 130 3.45 1.43 -22.73
CA GLY A 130 3.20 0.71 -21.47
C GLY A 130 2.52 1.61 -20.43
N ARG A 131 1.73 1.01 -19.53
CA ARG A 131 0.86 1.75 -18.60
C ARG A 131 1.16 1.46 -17.14
N LEU A 132 0.96 2.49 -16.31
CA LEU A 132 0.97 2.41 -14.85
C LEU A 132 -0.46 2.47 -14.32
N PHE A 133 -0.79 1.57 -13.39
CA PHE A 133 -1.98 1.67 -12.53
C PHE A 133 -1.55 1.55 -11.07
N ALA A 134 -1.80 2.58 -10.28
CA ALA A 134 -1.46 2.56 -8.86
C ALA A 134 -2.60 3.08 -7.99
N GLN A 135 -2.77 2.51 -6.79
CA GLN A 135 -3.68 3.00 -5.77
C GLN A 135 -3.05 2.85 -4.39
N PHE A 136 -2.93 3.95 -3.66
CA PHE A 136 -2.33 3.99 -2.33
C PHE A 136 -2.91 5.13 -1.50
N GLY A 137 -2.51 5.27 -0.22
CA GLY A 137 -2.96 6.38 0.63
C GLY A 137 -2.57 7.72 0.03
N GLY A 138 -3.54 8.58 -0.22
CA GLY A 138 -3.34 9.95 -0.68
C GLY A 138 -3.49 10.97 0.45
N ARG A 139 -3.40 12.25 0.13
CA ARG A 139 -3.56 13.36 1.09
C ARG A 139 -4.90 13.25 1.82
N GLY A 140 -4.84 13.29 3.15
CA GLY A 140 -6.02 13.13 4.02
C GLY A 140 -6.41 11.68 4.34
N ASN A 141 -5.64 10.68 3.86
CA ASN A 141 -5.92 9.27 4.14
C ASN A 141 -5.93 8.99 5.65
N ALA A 142 -7.01 8.38 6.15
CA ALA A 142 -7.25 8.10 7.56
C ALA A 142 -7.08 9.35 8.48
N GLY A 143 -7.37 10.56 7.98
CA GLY A 143 -7.06 11.80 8.68
C GLY A 143 -7.70 11.91 10.06
N GLU A 144 -8.94 11.45 10.21
CA GLU A 144 -9.64 11.45 11.50
C GLU A 144 -8.95 10.54 12.52
N PHE A 145 -8.45 9.38 12.06
CA PHE A 145 -7.70 8.46 12.91
C PHE A 145 -6.33 9.06 13.30
N PHE A 146 -5.63 9.70 12.35
CA PHE A 146 -4.39 10.41 12.63
C PHE A 146 -4.56 11.54 13.63
N ASN A 147 -5.67 12.30 13.59
CA ASN A 147 -5.96 13.35 14.55
C ASN A 147 -6.03 12.82 16.00
N ILE A 148 -6.53 11.60 16.21
CA ILE A 148 -6.54 10.94 17.52
C ILE A 148 -5.12 10.58 17.94
N VAL A 149 -4.35 9.98 17.04
CA VAL A 149 -2.96 9.58 17.33
C VAL A 149 -2.08 10.78 17.60
N GLU A 150 -2.20 11.87 16.82
CA GLU A 150 -1.43 13.10 17.01
C GLU A 150 -1.67 13.75 18.37
N LYS A 151 -2.91 13.72 18.87
CA LYS A 151 -3.22 14.17 20.23
C LYS A 151 -2.61 13.25 21.27
N LEU A 152 -2.72 11.92 21.06
CA LEU A 152 -2.25 10.93 22.02
C LEU A 152 -0.72 10.97 22.19
N ILE A 153 0.05 11.12 21.10
CA ILE A 153 1.52 11.18 21.19
C ILE A 153 2.07 12.45 21.85
N GLN A 154 1.22 13.47 22.06
CA GLN A 154 1.58 14.68 22.80
C GLN A 154 1.30 14.55 24.31
N ASP A 155 0.57 13.52 24.75
CA ASP A 155 0.32 13.24 26.16
C ASP A 155 1.64 12.90 26.88
N GLU A 156 1.78 13.31 28.16
CA GLU A 156 2.98 13.09 28.98
C GLU A 156 3.44 11.62 28.99
N ALA A 157 2.50 10.69 28.95
CA ALA A 157 2.78 9.26 28.95
C ALA A 157 3.47 8.77 27.65
N TRP A 158 3.24 9.47 26.52
CA TRP A 158 3.69 9.04 25.20
C TRP A 158 4.73 9.95 24.57
N ALA A 159 4.70 11.25 24.85
CA ALA A 159 5.60 12.24 24.27
C ALA A 159 7.10 11.87 24.32
N PRO A 160 7.62 11.23 25.39
CA PRO A 160 9.02 10.82 25.42
C PRO A 160 9.43 9.82 24.31
N TYR A 161 8.49 9.10 23.75
CA TYR A 161 8.76 8.14 22.65
C TYR A 161 8.66 8.78 21.26
N PHE A 162 8.07 9.97 21.14
CA PHE A 162 7.73 10.62 19.86
C PHE A 162 8.34 12.01 19.67
N TRP A 163 9.28 12.46 20.53
CA TRP A 163 9.86 13.80 20.51
C TRP A 163 10.53 14.17 19.18
N ASP A 164 11.08 13.21 18.44
CA ASP A 164 11.74 13.37 17.14
C ASP A 164 11.00 12.66 15.99
N PHE A 165 9.73 12.33 16.22
CA PHE A 165 8.95 11.53 15.26
C PHE A 165 8.45 12.39 14.10
N ALA A 166 8.90 12.06 12.89
CA ALA A 166 8.38 12.65 11.68
C ALA A 166 7.25 11.77 11.09
N PHE A 167 6.28 12.40 10.44
CA PHE A 167 5.18 11.69 9.78
C PHE A 167 5.73 10.68 8.75
N PRO A 168 5.41 9.39 8.87
CA PRO A 168 6.15 8.33 8.19
C PRO A 168 5.60 7.92 6.82
N TYR A 169 4.55 8.58 6.32
CA TYR A 169 3.87 8.17 5.08
C TYR A 169 3.93 9.26 4.00
N GLY A 170 4.08 8.83 2.75
CA GLY A 170 3.99 9.69 1.56
C GLY A 170 2.52 9.80 1.09
N PHE A 171 1.74 10.69 1.73
CA PHE A 171 0.37 10.99 1.32
C PHE A 171 0.33 12.27 0.48
N PHE A 172 0.25 12.11 -0.82
CA PHE A 172 0.35 13.22 -1.78
C PHE A 172 -1.00 13.58 -2.39
N SER A 173 -1.10 14.82 -2.89
CA SER A 173 -2.26 15.28 -3.63
C SER A 173 -2.22 14.82 -5.09
N ALA A 174 -3.36 14.95 -5.76
CA ALA A 174 -3.44 14.65 -7.18
C ALA A 174 -2.64 15.64 -8.03
N GLU A 175 -2.55 16.91 -7.60
CA GLU A 175 -1.80 17.99 -8.28
C GLU A 175 -0.31 17.70 -8.24
N GLU A 176 0.26 17.43 -7.06
CA GLU A 176 1.67 17.06 -6.90
C GLU A 176 2.02 15.84 -7.76
N TYR A 177 1.14 14.87 -7.78
CA TYR A 177 1.41 13.61 -8.49
C TYR A 177 1.35 13.78 -10.01
N ARG A 178 0.44 14.61 -10.54
CA ARG A 178 0.41 14.97 -11.97
C ARG A 178 1.69 15.69 -12.41
N GLU A 179 2.18 16.61 -11.58
CA GLU A 179 3.44 17.31 -11.85
C GLU A 179 4.62 16.32 -11.92
N TRP A 180 4.75 15.43 -10.94
CA TRP A 180 5.85 14.46 -10.89
C TRP A 180 5.79 13.42 -12.01
N LEU A 181 4.61 12.98 -12.42
CA LEU A 181 4.44 12.14 -13.60
C LEU A 181 4.99 12.84 -14.86
N GLY A 182 4.64 14.11 -15.05
CA GLY A 182 5.16 14.91 -16.16
C GLY A 182 6.68 15.09 -16.10
N GLN A 183 7.25 15.39 -14.93
CA GLN A 183 8.69 15.50 -14.73
C GLN A 183 9.42 14.17 -15.00
N ALA A 184 8.81 13.03 -14.71
CA ALA A 184 9.33 11.71 -15.01
C ALA A 184 9.17 11.31 -16.49
N GLY A 185 8.46 12.08 -17.31
CA GLY A 185 8.16 11.77 -18.70
C GLY A 185 7.06 10.73 -18.89
N LEU A 186 6.13 10.65 -17.93
CA LEU A 186 4.90 9.87 -18.00
C LEU A 186 3.72 10.78 -18.30
N LYS A 187 2.82 10.35 -19.20
CA LYS A 187 1.58 11.06 -19.50
C LYS A 187 0.50 10.62 -18.52
N ALA A 188 0.07 11.53 -17.66
CA ALA A 188 -1.04 11.27 -16.75
C ALA A 188 -2.36 11.16 -17.54
N GLU A 189 -3.07 10.04 -17.39
CA GLU A 189 -4.42 9.84 -17.93
C GLU A 189 -5.48 10.15 -16.87
N ARG A 190 -5.28 9.65 -15.65
CA ARG A 190 -6.16 9.89 -14.49
C ARG A 190 -5.32 9.95 -13.22
N VAL A 191 -5.52 10.97 -12.42
CA VAL A 191 -4.90 11.11 -11.10
C VAL A 191 -5.94 11.76 -10.19
N GLU A 192 -6.49 10.99 -9.24
CA GLU A 192 -7.64 11.41 -8.45
C GLU A 192 -7.53 10.93 -7.00
N LEU A 193 -7.97 11.77 -6.07
CA LEU A 193 -8.20 11.36 -4.68
C LEU A 193 -9.63 10.79 -4.57
N ILE A 194 -9.73 9.52 -4.20
CA ILE A 194 -11.00 8.80 -4.09
C ILE A 194 -11.24 8.45 -2.62
N GLU A 195 -12.40 8.85 -2.14
CA GLU A 195 -12.84 8.48 -0.81
C GLU A 195 -13.28 7.02 -0.79
N LYS A 196 -12.85 6.30 0.24
CA LYS A 196 -13.22 4.93 0.53
C LYS A 196 -13.61 4.83 2.00
N ASP A 197 -14.55 3.97 2.28
CA ASP A 197 -14.91 3.61 3.64
C ASP A 197 -14.27 2.26 3.99
N MET A 198 -13.42 2.28 5.03
CA MET A 198 -12.87 1.05 5.58
C MET A 198 -13.75 0.61 6.76
N VAL A 199 -14.60 -0.36 6.52
CA VAL A 199 -15.49 -0.90 7.54
C VAL A 199 -14.78 -1.98 8.35
N GLN A 200 -14.69 -1.76 9.65
CA GLN A 200 -14.21 -2.74 10.61
C GLN A 200 -15.40 -3.35 11.35
N PRO A 201 -15.52 -4.69 11.40
CA PRO A 201 -16.68 -5.34 12.01
C PRO A 201 -16.83 -5.06 13.50
N ASP A 202 -15.70 -4.79 14.17
CA ASP A 202 -15.65 -4.55 15.61
C ASP A 202 -14.35 -3.85 16.04
N ARG A 203 -14.28 -3.53 17.34
CA ARG A 203 -13.14 -2.90 18.00
C ARG A 203 -11.84 -3.74 17.85
N GLN A 204 -11.94 -5.07 17.96
CA GLN A 204 -10.77 -5.93 17.87
C GLN A 204 -10.18 -5.93 16.47
N SER A 205 -11.01 -5.86 15.45
CA SER A 205 -10.59 -5.75 14.04
C SER A 205 -9.90 -4.43 13.77
N LEU A 206 -10.40 -3.31 14.32
CA LEU A 206 -9.75 -2.00 14.23
C LEU A 206 -8.38 -2.01 14.93
N ALA A 207 -8.27 -2.63 16.11
CA ALA A 207 -7.01 -2.81 16.82
C ALA A 207 -6.01 -3.65 16.01
N SER A 208 -6.47 -4.75 15.41
CA SER A 208 -5.64 -5.63 14.57
C SER A 208 -5.16 -4.93 13.29
N TRP A 209 -6.01 -4.09 12.69
CA TRP A 209 -5.59 -3.25 11.58
C TRP A 209 -4.48 -2.28 11.99
N MET A 210 -4.62 -1.61 13.13
CA MET A 210 -3.59 -0.72 13.66
C MET A 210 -2.28 -1.51 13.94
N GLU A 211 -2.38 -2.68 14.59
CA GLU A 211 -1.23 -3.51 14.91
C GLU A 211 -0.42 -3.90 13.65
N SER A 212 -1.11 -4.16 12.54
CA SER A 212 -0.49 -4.64 11.30
C SER A 212 -0.01 -3.53 10.36
N THR A 213 -0.57 -2.32 10.44
CA THR A 213 -0.33 -1.26 9.46
C THR A 213 0.29 0.01 10.04
N TRP A 214 0.32 0.17 11.38
CA TRP A 214 0.87 1.36 12.03
C TRP A 214 2.27 1.12 12.62
N LEU A 215 3.07 0.27 11.96
CA LEU A 215 4.39 -0.14 12.39
C LEU A 215 5.32 1.03 12.76
N PRO A 216 5.38 2.16 12.02
CA PRO A 216 6.25 3.27 12.37
C PRO A 216 5.99 3.85 13.76
N TYR A 217 4.73 3.87 14.19
CA TYR A 217 4.35 4.33 15.53
C TYR A 217 4.65 3.27 16.58
N LEU A 218 4.28 2.02 16.31
CA LEU A 218 4.42 0.93 17.27
C LEU A 218 5.88 0.54 17.51
N GLU A 219 6.74 0.69 16.52
CA GLU A 219 8.18 0.41 16.64
C GLU A 219 8.92 1.42 17.53
N ARG A 220 8.36 2.62 17.76
CA ARG A 220 8.88 3.61 18.71
C ARG A 220 8.68 3.17 20.18
N LEU A 221 7.71 2.31 20.41
CA LEU A 221 7.28 1.91 21.75
C LEU A 221 7.93 0.60 22.20
N PRO A 222 8.30 0.48 23.49
CA PRO A 222 8.55 -0.80 24.13
C PRO A 222 7.38 -1.78 23.87
N LYS A 223 7.69 -3.07 23.70
CA LYS A 223 6.67 -4.06 23.31
C LYS A 223 5.51 -4.12 24.29
N GLU A 224 5.79 -4.01 25.58
CA GLU A 224 4.82 -4.03 26.67
C GLU A 224 3.85 -2.85 26.66
N LEU A 225 4.20 -1.74 26.01
CA LEU A 225 3.35 -0.55 25.93
C LEU A 225 2.48 -0.51 24.66
N ARG A 226 2.79 -1.33 23.65
CA ARG A 226 2.10 -1.29 22.34
C ARG A 226 0.61 -1.55 22.45
N SER A 227 0.21 -2.57 23.20
CA SER A 227 -1.21 -2.92 23.39
C SER A 227 -1.97 -1.81 24.10
N ARG A 228 -1.35 -1.12 25.07
CA ARG A 228 -1.95 0.04 25.73
C ARG A 228 -2.15 1.21 24.78
N PHE A 229 -1.15 1.51 23.95
CA PHE A 229 -1.21 2.57 22.94
C PHE A 229 -2.32 2.30 21.92
N ILE A 230 -2.38 1.07 21.37
CA ILE A 230 -3.44 0.66 20.45
C ILE A 230 -4.81 0.80 21.10
N CYS A 231 -4.98 0.32 22.34
CA CYS A 231 -6.24 0.40 23.07
C CYS A 231 -6.70 1.85 23.25
N GLN A 232 -5.83 2.75 23.70
CA GLN A 232 -6.16 4.16 23.88
C GLN A 232 -6.48 4.87 22.57
N THR A 233 -5.76 4.55 21.47
CA THR A 233 -6.06 5.09 20.15
C THR A 233 -7.43 4.65 19.68
N VAL A 234 -7.72 3.35 19.75
CA VAL A 234 -9.00 2.77 19.33
C VAL A 234 -10.17 3.33 20.15
N GLU A 235 -10.01 3.45 21.46
CA GLU A 235 -11.02 4.06 22.33
C GLU A 235 -11.27 5.52 22.00
N GLY A 236 -10.20 6.29 21.81
CA GLY A 236 -10.30 7.69 21.40
C GLY A 236 -11.03 7.85 20.07
N TYR A 237 -10.72 6.95 19.09
CA TYR A 237 -11.40 6.97 17.81
C TYR A 237 -12.89 6.63 17.93
N ILE A 238 -13.23 5.54 18.58
CA ILE A 238 -14.64 5.11 18.78
C ILE A 238 -15.46 6.13 19.57
N SER A 239 -14.84 6.80 20.54
CA SER A 239 -15.50 7.88 21.29
C SER A 239 -15.87 9.08 20.40
N ALA A 240 -15.00 9.43 19.44
CA ALA A 240 -15.23 10.52 18.51
C ALA A 240 -16.10 10.11 17.31
N HIS A 241 -16.03 8.84 16.90
CA HIS A 241 -16.72 8.23 15.76
C HIS A 241 -17.41 6.94 16.22
N PRO A 242 -18.60 7.03 16.84
CA PRO A 242 -19.30 5.86 17.36
C PRO A 242 -19.61 4.83 16.26
N PRO A 243 -19.63 3.53 16.59
CA PRO A 243 -20.07 2.50 15.67
C PRO A 243 -21.48 2.76 15.14
N ASP A 244 -21.78 2.23 13.95
CA ASP A 244 -23.11 2.26 13.35
C ASP A 244 -24.12 1.38 14.12
N GLY A 245 -25.36 1.33 13.62
CA GLY A 245 -26.44 0.54 14.22
C GLY A 245 -26.20 -0.97 14.27
N ASP A 246 -25.25 -1.49 13.46
CA ASP A 246 -24.82 -2.89 13.45
C ASP A 246 -23.54 -3.11 14.27
N GLY A 247 -23.03 -2.08 14.94
CA GLY A 247 -21.80 -2.14 15.74
C GLY A 247 -20.50 -2.04 14.93
N ARG A 248 -20.58 -1.71 13.63
CA ARG A 248 -19.41 -1.58 12.75
C ARG A 248 -18.77 -0.21 12.90
N ILE A 249 -17.46 -0.18 12.74
CA ILE A 249 -16.64 1.04 12.85
C ILE A 249 -16.19 1.44 11.46
N HIS A 250 -16.46 2.68 11.08
CA HIS A 250 -16.13 3.25 9.79
C HIS A 250 -14.89 4.12 9.89
N VAL A 251 -13.89 3.88 9.04
CA VAL A 251 -12.70 4.71 8.93
C VAL A 251 -12.63 5.31 7.53
N ARG A 252 -12.80 6.63 7.46
CA ARG A 252 -12.69 7.37 6.21
C ARG A 252 -11.26 7.31 5.67
N MET A 253 -11.11 6.73 4.48
CA MET A 253 -9.83 6.58 3.79
C MET A 253 -9.84 7.43 2.53
N ILE A 254 -8.69 8.04 2.21
CA ILE A 254 -8.49 8.73 0.92
C ILE A 254 -7.44 7.98 0.14
N ARG A 255 -7.81 7.48 -1.05
CA ARG A 255 -6.91 6.75 -1.93
C ARG A 255 -6.55 7.63 -3.12
N LEU A 256 -5.25 7.76 -3.41
CA LEU A 256 -4.78 8.34 -4.66
C LEU A 256 -4.76 7.24 -5.71
N GLU A 257 -5.62 7.35 -6.73
CA GLU A 257 -5.61 6.50 -7.92
C GLU A 257 -4.86 7.19 -9.04
N VAL A 258 -3.93 6.45 -9.64
CA VAL A 258 -3.04 6.95 -10.70
C VAL A 258 -3.12 6.02 -11.90
N VAL A 259 -3.43 6.59 -13.06
CA VAL A 259 -3.28 5.95 -14.37
C VAL A 259 -2.40 6.83 -15.23
N ALA A 260 -1.32 6.27 -15.74
CA ALA A 260 -0.38 6.99 -16.60
C ALA A 260 0.19 6.05 -17.68
N GLU A 261 0.66 6.63 -18.77
CA GLU A 261 1.25 5.94 -19.93
C GLU A 261 2.67 6.46 -20.19
N LYS A 262 3.55 5.57 -20.62
CA LYS A 262 4.82 5.93 -21.22
C LYS A 262 4.62 6.22 -22.71
N PRO A 263 4.78 7.45 -23.19
CA PRO A 263 4.68 7.79 -24.61
C PRO A 263 5.68 7.03 -25.46
#